data_65d4c2bba42429a4b37c9c8b4d4fa058
#
_entry.id   65d4c2bba42429a4b37c9c8b4d4fa058
#
_cell.length_a   1.000
_cell.length_b   1.000
_cell.length_c   1.000
_cell.angle_alpha   90.00
_cell.angle_beta   90.00
_cell.angle_gamma   90.00
#
_symmetry.space_group_name_H-M   'P 1'
#
loop_
_entity.id
_entity.type
_entity.pdbx_description
1 polymer ?
#
loop_
_entity_poly.entity_id
_entity_poly.type
_entity_poly.pdbx_seq_one_letter_code
_entity_poly.pdbx_strand_id
1 'polypeptide(L)'
;ILHASFVVQCVMAILLIASVVSWAMIIQRNKALSEAIDDTRKFEDRFWSGIDLSKLYNEVSARANVSGMESLFKAGFKEFARLHKTSARSPNAVMEGTQRAMRVGLSREVERLETHLAFLATVGSISPYIGLFGTVWGIMNSFVALGAVQPATLAMVAPGIA
;
A
#
# COMPACT_ATOMS: atom_id res chain seq x y z
N ILE A 1 12.30 31.41 -3.32
CA ILE A 1 12.65 29.97 -3.13
C ILE A 1 14.16 29.79 -3.13
N LEU A 2 14.86 30.36 -4.11
CA LEU A 2 16.32 30.24 -4.23
C LEU A 2 17.10 30.92 -3.07
N HIS A 3 16.49 31.83 -2.36
CA HIS A 3 17.09 32.52 -1.23
C HIS A 3 16.67 31.97 0.13
N ALA A 4 15.88 30.90 0.16
CA ALA A 4 15.51 30.22 1.40
C ALA A 4 16.75 29.55 2.03
N SER A 5 16.73 29.39 3.36
CA SER A 5 17.80 28.71 4.06
C SER A 5 17.93 27.25 3.57
N PHE A 6 19.13 26.69 3.72
CA PHE A 6 19.41 25.31 3.33
C PHE A 6 18.40 24.33 3.96
N VAL A 7 18.02 24.53 5.22
CA VAL A 7 17.06 23.66 5.93
C VAL A 7 15.69 23.73 5.30
N VAL A 8 15.21 24.93 4.94
CA VAL A 8 13.91 25.09 4.27
C VAL A 8 13.93 24.44 2.90
N GLN A 9 15.03 24.57 2.16
CA GLN A 9 15.18 23.90 0.88
C GLN A 9 15.14 22.37 1.03
N CYS A 10 15.78 21.82 2.07
CA CYS A 10 15.71 20.38 2.38
C CYS A 10 14.28 19.94 2.71
N VAL A 11 13.54 20.71 3.51
CA VAL A 11 12.14 20.41 3.84
C VAL A 11 11.29 20.38 2.57
N MET A 12 11.44 21.37 1.70
CA MET A 12 10.71 21.43 0.43
C MET A 12 11.04 20.22 -0.46
N ALA A 13 12.31 19.85 -0.55
CA ALA A 13 12.75 18.70 -1.32
C ALA A 13 12.16 17.39 -0.76
N ILE A 14 12.14 17.21 0.55
CA ILE A 14 11.55 16.03 1.21
C ILE A 14 10.06 15.94 0.89
N LEU A 15 9.33 17.04 1.01
CA LEU A 15 7.89 17.06 0.73
C LEU A 15 7.61 16.79 -0.74
N LEU A 16 8.42 17.34 -1.64
CA LEU A 16 8.28 17.10 -3.09
C LEU A 16 8.50 15.61 -3.42
N ILE A 17 9.56 15.01 -2.88
CA ILE A 17 9.86 13.59 -3.07
C ILE A 17 8.72 12.73 -2.51
N ALA A 18 8.23 13.03 -1.30
CA ALA A 18 7.11 12.32 -0.69
C ALA A 18 5.86 12.41 -1.56
N SER A 19 5.58 13.58 -2.14
CA SER A 19 4.46 13.78 -3.05
C SER A 19 4.57 12.91 -4.30
N VAL A 20 5.73 12.91 -4.95
CA VAL A 20 5.96 12.11 -6.16
C VAL A 20 5.82 10.61 -5.87
N VAL A 21 6.43 10.14 -4.79
CA VAL A 21 6.35 8.72 -4.38
C VAL A 21 4.90 8.34 -4.07
N SER A 22 4.16 9.20 -3.35
CA SER A 22 2.76 8.95 -3.03
C SER A 22 1.88 8.85 -4.26
N TRP A 23 2.05 9.75 -5.23
CA TRP A 23 1.32 9.69 -6.50
C TRP A 23 1.64 8.42 -7.29
N ALA A 24 2.92 8.04 -7.35
CA ALA A 24 3.34 6.80 -7.99
C ALA A 24 2.66 5.59 -7.35
N MET A 25 2.61 5.54 -6.02
CA MET A 25 1.93 4.46 -5.29
C MET A 25 0.43 4.44 -5.55
N ILE A 26 -0.23 5.58 -5.58
CA ILE A 26 -1.66 5.69 -5.88
C ILE A 26 -1.97 5.12 -7.27
N ILE A 27 -1.19 5.50 -8.27
CA ILE A 27 -1.36 5.02 -9.64
C ILE A 27 -1.14 3.50 -9.72
N GLN A 28 -0.07 3.00 -9.09
CA GLN A 28 0.20 1.56 -9.06
C GLN A 28 -0.92 0.78 -8.38
N ARG A 29 -1.45 1.30 -7.26
CA ARG A 29 -2.54 0.66 -6.53
C ARG A 29 -3.84 0.64 -7.30
N ASN A 30 -4.17 1.75 -7.94
CA ASN A 30 -5.37 1.81 -8.78
C ASN A 30 -5.30 0.79 -9.91
N LYS A 31 -4.14 0.70 -10.55
CA LYS A 31 -3.90 -0.27 -11.62
C LYS A 31 -3.97 -1.72 -11.10
N ALA A 32 -3.30 -2.00 -9.98
CA ALA A 32 -3.31 -3.33 -9.36
C ALA A 32 -4.71 -3.77 -8.92
N LEU A 33 -5.51 -2.86 -8.36
CA LEU A 33 -6.89 -3.15 -7.97
C LEU A 33 -7.79 -3.39 -9.17
N SER A 34 -7.64 -2.62 -10.25
CA SER A 34 -8.38 -2.83 -11.48
C SER A 34 -8.07 -4.20 -12.11
N GLU A 35 -6.80 -4.56 -12.18
CA GLU A 35 -6.37 -5.87 -12.66
C GLU A 35 -6.89 -7.00 -11.77
N ALA A 36 -6.87 -6.81 -10.45
CA ALA A 36 -7.39 -7.79 -9.50
C ALA A 36 -8.90 -8.02 -9.68
N ILE A 37 -9.67 -6.97 -9.93
CA ILE A 37 -11.09 -7.07 -10.19
C ILE A 37 -11.36 -7.82 -11.49
N ASP A 38 -10.63 -7.51 -12.55
CA ASP A 38 -10.77 -8.19 -13.84
C ASP A 38 -10.40 -9.67 -13.74
N ASP A 39 -9.29 -9.97 -13.08
CA ASP A 39 -8.85 -11.34 -12.86
C ASP A 39 -9.85 -12.14 -12.01
N THR A 40 -10.43 -11.51 -11.00
CA THR A 40 -11.48 -12.10 -10.17
C THR A 40 -12.71 -12.45 -11.00
N ARG A 41 -13.16 -11.56 -11.88
CA ARG A 41 -14.30 -11.82 -12.77
C ARG A 41 -14.03 -12.98 -13.72
N LYS A 42 -12.86 -12.99 -14.33
CA LYS A 42 -12.45 -14.07 -15.23
C LYS A 42 -12.40 -15.41 -14.50
N PHE A 43 -11.86 -15.40 -13.28
CA PHE A 43 -11.80 -16.60 -12.45
C PHE A 43 -13.19 -17.07 -12.04
N GLU A 44 -14.08 -16.18 -11.62
CA GLU A 44 -15.47 -16.52 -11.27
C GLU A 44 -16.20 -17.12 -12.45
N ASP A 45 -16.07 -16.54 -13.63
CA ASP A 45 -16.69 -17.06 -14.85
C ASP A 45 -16.21 -18.49 -15.15
N ARG A 46 -14.93 -18.75 -15.02
CA ARG A 46 -14.37 -20.09 -15.18
C ARG A 46 -14.83 -21.06 -14.11
N PHE A 47 -14.83 -20.63 -12.87
CA PHE A 47 -15.23 -21.46 -11.73
C PHE A 47 -16.68 -21.95 -11.88
N TRP A 48 -17.58 -21.05 -12.28
CA TRP A 48 -18.99 -21.37 -12.44
C TRP A 48 -19.37 -21.93 -13.82
N SER A 49 -18.40 -22.05 -14.73
CA SER A 49 -18.63 -22.62 -16.06
C SER A 49 -18.83 -24.14 -16.08
N GLY A 50 -18.68 -24.80 -14.95
CA GLY A 50 -18.79 -26.24 -14.85
C GLY A 50 -17.50 -27.00 -15.15
N ILE A 51 -16.37 -26.30 -15.26
CA ILE A 51 -15.05 -26.92 -15.43
C ILE A 51 -14.72 -27.80 -14.22
N ASP A 52 -14.00 -28.90 -14.47
CA ASP A 52 -13.47 -29.74 -13.40
C ASP A 52 -12.50 -28.94 -12.53
N LEU A 53 -12.75 -28.94 -11.21
CA LEU A 53 -11.94 -28.18 -10.25
C LEU A 53 -10.48 -28.62 -10.24
N SER A 54 -10.21 -29.90 -10.51
CA SER A 54 -8.83 -30.41 -10.61
C SER A 54 -8.09 -29.78 -11.79
N LYS A 55 -8.74 -29.62 -12.93
CA LYS A 55 -8.17 -28.93 -14.10
C LYS A 55 -7.93 -27.47 -13.83
N LEU A 56 -8.88 -26.80 -13.17
CA LEU A 56 -8.76 -25.40 -12.79
C LEU A 56 -7.58 -25.20 -11.82
N TYR A 57 -7.43 -26.09 -10.85
CA TYR A 57 -6.30 -26.07 -9.93
C TYR A 57 -4.96 -26.22 -10.65
N ASN A 58 -4.88 -27.16 -11.61
CA ASN A 58 -3.66 -27.36 -12.40
C ASN A 58 -3.30 -26.13 -13.23
N GLU A 59 -4.28 -25.47 -13.82
CA GLU A 59 -4.08 -24.24 -14.57
C GLU A 59 -3.58 -23.09 -13.67
N VAL A 60 -4.19 -22.93 -12.51
CA VAL A 60 -3.81 -21.89 -11.53
C VAL A 60 -2.41 -22.18 -10.99
N SER A 61 -2.10 -23.44 -10.68
CA SER A 61 -0.80 -23.86 -10.16
C SER A 61 0.33 -23.69 -11.17
N ALA A 62 0.02 -23.76 -12.47
CA ALA A 62 1.01 -23.55 -13.53
C ALA A 62 1.47 -22.11 -13.66
N ARG A 63 0.70 -21.15 -13.14
CA ARG A 63 1.07 -19.74 -13.15
C ARG A 63 2.03 -19.43 -12.01
N ALA A 64 3.07 -18.64 -12.29
CA ALA A 64 4.08 -18.26 -11.32
C ALA A 64 3.54 -17.27 -10.27
N ASN A 65 2.70 -16.36 -10.71
CA ASN A 65 2.14 -15.29 -9.85
C ASN A 65 0.62 -15.44 -9.73
N VAL A 66 0.19 -16.03 -8.64
CA VAL A 66 -1.22 -16.22 -8.33
C VAL A 66 -1.61 -15.29 -7.20
N SER A 67 -2.67 -14.52 -7.40
CA SER A 67 -3.15 -13.54 -6.42
C SER A 67 -4.67 -13.47 -6.38
N GLY A 68 -5.20 -12.90 -5.31
CA GLY A 68 -6.64 -12.70 -5.15
C GLY A 68 -7.40 -14.02 -4.99
N MET A 69 -8.53 -14.14 -5.66
CA MET A 69 -9.40 -15.32 -5.57
C MET A 69 -8.72 -16.60 -6.03
N GLU A 70 -7.87 -16.52 -7.06
CA GLU A 70 -7.13 -17.68 -7.54
C GLU A 70 -6.20 -18.25 -6.46
N SER A 71 -5.55 -17.36 -5.69
CA SER A 71 -4.71 -17.76 -4.57
C SER A 71 -5.51 -18.44 -3.47
N LEU A 72 -6.69 -17.93 -3.16
CA LEU A 72 -7.63 -18.53 -2.20
C LEU A 72 -8.08 -19.91 -2.65
N PHE A 73 -8.46 -20.02 -3.91
CA PHE A 73 -8.86 -21.29 -4.51
C PHE A 73 -7.73 -22.32 -4.47
N LYS A 74 -6.52 -21.90 -4.83
CA LYS A 74 -5.33 -22.77 -4.79
C LYS A 74 -5.07 -23.30 -3.39
N ALA A 75 -5.10 -22.41 -2.38
CA ALA A 75 -4.88 -22.79 -0.98
C ALA A 75 -5.98 -23.73 -0.48
N GLY A 76 -7.23 -23.42 -0.76
CA GLY A 76 -8.37 -24.23 -0.35
C GLY A 76 -8.40 -25.61 -1.01
N PHE A 77 -8.17 -25.66 -2.31
CA PHE A 77 -8.17 -26.93 -3.06
C PHE A 77 -6.99 -27.81 -2.68
N LYS A 78 -5.82 -27.23 -2.48
CA LYS A 78 -4.63 -27.95 -2.01
C LYS A 78 -4.88 -28.63 -0.67
N GLU A 79 -5.48 -27.90 0.27
CA GLU A 79 -5.81 -28.44 1.59
C GLU A 79 -6.92 -29.49 1.51
N PHE A 80 -7.94 -29.24 0.69
CA PHE A 80 -9.00 -30.22 0.43
C PHE A 80 -8.43 -31.54 -0.11
N ALA A 81 -7.56 -31.47 -1.11
CA ALA A 81 -6.94 -32.68 -1.70
C ALA A 81 -6.08 -33.42 -0.67
N ARG A 82 -5.33 -32.69 0.14
CA ARG A 82 -4.51 -33.27 1.20
C ARG A 82 -5.35 -34.00 2.24
N LEU A 83 -6.41 -33.38 2.72
CA LEU A 83 -7.30 -33.93 3.73
C LEU A 83 -8.11 -35.10 3.18
N HIS A 84 -8.50 -35.04 1.93
CA HIS A 84 -9.24 -36.13 1.26
C HIS A 84 -8.38 -37.40 1.08
N LYS A 85 -7.08 -37.21 0.83
CA LYS A 85 -6.15 -38.35 0.68
C LYS A 85 -5.74 -38.95 2.01
N THR A 86 -5.52 -38.14 3.04
CA THR A 86 -4.92 -38.60 4.30
C THR A 86 -5.92 -39.12 5.31
N SER A 87 -7.18 -38.77 5.15
CA SER A 87 -8.20 -39.20 6.10
C SER A 87 -9.42 -39.75 5.40
N ALA A 88 -9.73 -41.00 5.72
CA ALA A 88 -11.06 -41.52 5.56
C ALA A 88 -12.05 -40.86 6.54
N ARG A 89 -11.81 -39.60 6.89
CA ARG A 89 -12.55 -38.86 7.93
C ARG A 89 -13.84 -38.29 7.37
N SER A 90 -14.71 -37.90 8.30
CA SER A 90 -15.99 -37.29 7.99
C SER A 90 -15.84 -36.11 7.03
N PRO A 91 -16.79 -35.93 6.09
CA PRO A 91 -16.81 -34.76 5.21
C PRO A 91 -16.72 -33.42 5.96
N ASN A 92 -17.21 -33.37 7.19
CA ASN A 92 -17.18 -32.16 8.03
C ASN A 92 -15.75 -31.75 8.40
N ALA A 93 -14.86 -32.70 8.73
CA ALA A 93 -13.47 -32.41 9.05
C ALA A 93 -12.71 -31.87 7.85
N VAL A 94 -12.95 -32.40 6.65
CA VAL A 94 -12.37 -31.92 5.40
C VAL A 94 -12.85 -30.49 5.10
N MET A 95 -14.13 -30.23 5.29
CA MET A 95 -14.74 -28.92 5.08
C MET A 95 -14.16 -27.86 6.02
N GLU A 96 -14.05 -28.18 7.31
CA GLU A 96 -13.46 -27.28 8.29
C GLU A 96 -12.00 -26.93 8.00
N GLY A 97 -11.21 -27.93 7.64
CA GLY A 97 -9.80 -27.75 7.27
C GLY A 97 -9.65 -26.89 6.02
N THR A 98 -10.48 -27.12 5.01
CA THR A 98 -10.50 -26.33 3.78
C THR A 98 -10.87 -24.87 4.06
N GLN A 99 -11.91 -24.63 4.85
CA GLN A 99 -12.33 -23.29 5.24
C GLN A 99 -11.23 -22.56 6.03
N ARG A 100 -10.55 -23.27 6.91
CA ARG A 100 -9.44 -22.71 7.68
C ARG A 100 -8.29 -22.27 6.77
N ALA A 101 -7.92 -23.10 5.80
CA ALA A 101 -6.88 -22.77 4.82
C ALA A 101 -7.26 -21.54 4.00
N MET A 102 -8.53 -21.44 3.59
CA MET A 102 -9.04 -20.28 2.85
C MET A 102 -9.03 -19.01 3.67
N ARG A 103 -9.37 -19.08 4.96
CA ARG A 103 -9.30 -17.92 5.88
C ARG A 103 -7.88 -17.40 6.03
N VAL A 104 -6.91 -18.29 6.17
CA VAL A 104 -5.49 -17.91 6.25
C VAL A 104 -5.06 -17.26 4.92
N GLY A 105 -5.44 -17.82 3.79
CA GLY A 105 -5.18 -17.26 2.48
C GLY A 105 -5.81 -15.87 2.30
N LEU A 106 -7.05 -15.70 2.76
CA LEU A 106 -7.74 -14.42 2.71
C LEU A 106 -7.00 -13.37 3.55
N SER A 107 -6.59 -13.71 4.76
CA SER A 107 -5.83 -12.79 5.62
C SER A 107 -4.53 -12.35 4.97
N ARG A 108 -3.82 -13.26 4.32
CA ARG A 108 -2.57 -12.95 3.60
C ARG A 108 -2.81 -12.04 2.40
N GLU A 109 -3.87 -12.27 1.64
CA GLU A 109 -4.21 -11.43 0.48
C GLU A 109 -4.63 -10.02 0.90
N VAL A 110 -5.41 -9.89 1.96
CA VAL A 110 -5.80 -8.59 2.51
C VAL A 110 -4.57 -7.84 3.02
N GLU A 111 -3.69 -8.50 3.75
CA GLU A 111 -2.44 -7.93 4.23
C GLU A 111 -1.56 -7.44 3.07
N ARG A 112 -1.44 -8.24 2.01
CA ARG A 112 -0.69 -7.85 0.82
C ARG A 112 -1.26 -6.60 0.15
N LEU A 113 -2.58 -6.51 0.04
CA LEU A 113 -3.26 -5.37 -0.55
C LEU A 113 -3.14 -4.10 0.30
N GLU A 114 -3.03 -4.24 1.61
CA GLU A 114 -2.96 -3.12 2.55
C GLU A 114 -1.54 -2.60 2.81
N THR A 115 -0.51 -3.31 2.35
CA THR A 115 0.89 -3.00 2.65
C THR A 115 1.28 -1.55 2.35
N HIS A 116 0.86 -1.01 1.20
CA HIS A 116 1.21 0.35 0.80
C HIS A 116 0.28 1.43 1.38
N LEU A 117 -0.88 1.03 1.90
CA LEU A 117 -1.80 1.98 2.54
C LEU A 117 -1.21 2.56 3.82
N ALA A 118 -0.46 1.75 4.57
CA ALA A 118 0.24 2.22 5.77
C ALA A 118 1.25 3.32 5.46
N PHE A 119 2.00 3.20 4.38
CA PHE A 119 2.92 4.24 3.92
C PHE A 119 2.19 5.54 3.58
N LEU A 120 1.10 5.45 2.82
CA LEU A 120 0.29 6.61 2.45
C LEU A 120 -0.30 7.31 3.68
N ALA A 121 -0.79 6.53 4.65
CA ALA A 121 -1.30 7.06 5.91
C ALA A 121 -0.20 7.78 6.70
N THR A 122 1.00 7.21 6.76
CA THR A 122 2.15 7.81 7.42
C THR A 122 2.54 9.13 6.76
N VAL A 123 2.63 9.17 5.43
CA VAL A 123 2.94 10.39 4.68
C VAL A 123 1.89 11.45 4.95
N GLY A 124 0.61 11.09 4.91
CA GLY A 124 -0.49 12.01 5.19
C GLY A 124 -0.45 12.59 6.61
N SER A 125 -0.05 11.79 7.58
CA SER A 125 0.05 12.22 8.98
C SER A 125 1.27 13.08 9.27
N ILE A 126 2.41 12.77 8.65
CA ILE A 126 3.70 13.42 8.94
C ILE A 126 3.90 14.70 8.12
N SER A 127 3.41 14.74 6.88
CA SER A 127 3.67 15.85 5.95
C SER A 127 3.30 17.25 6.50
N PRO A 128 2.13 17.45 7.17
CA PRO A 128 1.81 18.75 7.77
C PRO A 128 2.83 19.18 8.84
N TYR A 129 3.33 18.24 9.62
CA TYR A 129 4.32 18.53 10.67
C TYR A 129 5.68 18.89 10.08
N ILE A 130 6.08 18.25 8.99
CA ILE A 130 7.31 18.60 8.26
C ILE A 130 7.20 20.02 7.70
N GLY A 131 6.06 20.37 7.11
CA GLY A 131 5.80 21.71 6.63
C GLY A 131 5.83 22.77 7.75
N LEU A 132 5.22 22.46 8.88
CA LEU A 132 5.24 23.32 10.06
C LEU A 132 6.67 23.53 10.57
N PHE A 133 7.47 22.47 10.62
CA PHE A 133 8.89 22.55 10.97
C PHE A 133 9.63 23.54 10.07
N GLY A 134 9.42 23.45 8.75
CA GLY A 134 10.01 24.36 7.78
C GLY A 134 9.63 25.82 8.00
N THR A 135 8.35 26.07 8.31
CA THR A 135 7.84 27.39 8.61
C THR A 135 8.49 27.98 9.88
N VAL A 136 8.52 27.21 10.96
CA VAL A 136 9.13 27.63 12.23
C VAL A 136 10.62 27.89 12.04
N TRP A 137 11.32 27.04 11.31
CA TRP A 137 12.74 27.24 11.02
C TRP A 137 12.98 28.51 10.22
N GLY A 138 12.16 28.77 9.21
CA GLY A 138 12.24 29.99 8.39
C GLY A 138 12.02 31.24 9.22
N ILE A 139 11.02 31.23 10.11
CA ILE A 139 10.76 32.35 11.03
C ILE A 139 11.96 32.56 11.97
N MET A 140 12.49 31.49 12.54
CA MET A 140 13.65 31.55 13.42
C MET A 140 14.85 32.18 12.72
N ASN A 141 15.14 31.77 11.48
CA ASN A 141 16.22 32.36 10.69
C ASN A 141 16.00 33.88 10.42
N SER A 142 14.75 34.26 10.16
CA SER A 142 14.42 35.65 9.95
C SER A 142 14.67 36.49 11.20
N PHE A 143 14.32 36.00 12.38
CA PHE A 143 14.58 36.66 13.65
C PHE A 143 16.07 36.72 13.99
N VAL A 144 16.84 35.69 13.66
CA VAL A 144 18.30 35.73 13.81
C VAL A 144 18.92 36.80 12.91
N ALA A 145 18.45 36.91 11.67
CA ALA A 145 18.90 37.96 10.75
C ALA A 145 18.52 39.36 11.28
N LEU A 146 17.35 39.49 11.92
CA LEU A 146 16.87 40.70 12.54
C LEU A 146 17.74 41.14 13.74
N GLY A 147 18.17 40.17 14.54
CA GLY A 147 19.08 40.42 15.68
C GLY A 147 20.47 40.88 15.24
N ALA A 148 20.89 40.57 14.03
CA ALA A 148 22.19 40.94 13.47
C ALA A 148 22.18 42.31 12.79
N VAL A 149 21.02 42.85 12.40
CA VAL A 149 20.85 44.08 11.65
C VAL A 149 19.78 44.96 12.30
N GLN A 150 20.12 46.23 12.59
CA GLN A 150 19.19 47.22 13.08
C GLN A 150 19.14 48.43 12.13
N PRO A 151 17.96 49.02 11.83
CA PRO A 151 16.63 48.63 12.29
C PRO A 151 16.04 47.43 11.57
N ALA A 152 15.20 46.67 12.29
CA ALA A 152 14.45 45.59 11.75
C ALA A 152 13.37 46.08 10.78
N THR A 153 13.34 45.59 9.56
CA THR A 153 12.31 45.88 8.56
C THR A 153 11.47 44.65 8.27
N LEU A 154 10.19 44.89 7.95
CA LEU A 154 9.28 43.84 7.58
C LEU A 154 9.78 43.03 6.38
N ALA A 155 10.49 43.69 5.46
CA ALA A 155 11.08 43.05 4.29
C ALA A 155 12.14 42.01 4.63
N MET A 156 12.81 42.12 5.79
CA MET A 156 13.79 41.15 6.25
C MET A 156 13.15 39.89 6.84
N VAL A 157 11.95 40.01 7.41
CA VAL A 157 11.23 38.92 8.07
C VAL A 157 10.34 38.18 7.09
N ALA A 158 9.75 38.86 6.12
CA ALA A 158 8.80 38.30 5.17
C ALA A 158 9.30 37.04 4.43
N PRO A 159 10.55 36.95 3.94
CA PRO A 159 11.03 35.75 3.30
C PRO A 159 11.03 34.50 4.18
N GLY A 160 11.22 34.66 5.49
CA GLY A 160 11.18 33.53 6.43
C GLY A 160 9.76 33.08 6.76
N ILE A 161 8.80 34.00 6.71
CA ILE A 161 7.38 33.70 6.93
C ILE A 161 6.76 33.02 5.70
N ALA A 162 7.16 33.44 4.52
CA ALA A 162 6.70 32.86 3.27
C ALA A 162 7.26 31.47 3.03
#